data_4055454d533100293f44fa7bd01b20e3
#
_entry.id   4055454d533100293f44fa7bd01b20e3
#
_cell.length_a   1.000
_cell.length_b   1.000
_cell.length_c   1.000
_cell.angle_alpha   90.00
_cell.angle_beta   90.00
_cell.angle_gamma   90.00
#
_symmetry.space_group_name_H-M   'P 1'
#
loop_
_entity.id
_entity.type
_entity.pdbx_description
1 polymer ?
#
loop_
_entity_poly.entity_id
_entity_poly.type
_entity_poly.pdbx_seq_one_letter_code
_entity_poly.pdbx_strand_id
1 'polypeptide(L)'
;MACRITELVLDCRNPEVLADFWCQVLGFVVLQTDEDGSVEIGSAGTDPDDPGLTLVLSPSTEPKQTKLRLHFDVNAVDCSQDEELQRLFELGARAADVGQTGQESWHVLADPEGNEFCLLRRTVKPAPNTLPSSTPVELP
;
A
#
# COMPACT_ATOMS: atom_id res chain seq x y z
N MET A 1 21.89 -14.64 -15.56
CA MET A 1 21.25 -14.62 -14.23
C MET A 1 20.97 -13.17 -13.85
N ALA A 2 19.83 -12.91 -13.23
CA ALA A 2 19.42 -11.58 -12.79
C ALA A 2 19.04 -11.65 -11.31
N CYS A 3 18.79 -10.49 -10.67
CA CYS A 3 18.15 -10.43 -9.36
C CYS A 3 16.67 -10.01 -9.53
N ARG A 4 15.92 -10.16 -8.47
CA ARG A 4 14.51 -9.84 -8.40
C ARG A 4 14.28 -8.93 -7.19
N ILE A 5 13.38 -7.95 -7.31
CA ILE A 5 12.95 -7.15 -6.17
C ILE A 5 12.02 -8.05 -5.33
N THR A 6 12.40 -8.34 -4.09
CA THR A 6 11.60 -9.16 -3.18
C THR A 6 10.91 -8.35 -2.10
N GLU A 7 11.48 -7.22 -1.71
CA GLU A 7 10.94 -6.35 -0.67
C GLU A 7 11.12 -4.89 -1.06
N LEU A 8 10.16 -4.06 -0.68
CA LEU A 8 10.32 -2.63 -0.58
C LEU A 8 10.33 -2.26 0.90
N VAL A 9 11.25 -1.41 1.31
CA VAL A 9 11.35 -0.97 2.70
C VAL A 9 11.00 0.50 2.77
N LEU A 10 10.03 0.84 3.60
CA LEU A 10 9.62 2.21 3.88
C LEU A 10 9.93 2.53 5.33
N ASP A 11 10.84 3.45 5.53
CA ASP A 11 11.16 3.97 6.86
C ASP A 11 10.01 4.83 7.37
N CYS A 12 9.65 4.65 8.63
CA CYS A 12 8.50 5.32 9.22
C CYS A 12 8.66 5.46 10.73
N ARG A 13 7.86 6.31 11.34
CA ARG A 13 7.91 6.53 12.79
C ARG A 13 7.08 5.51 13.55
N ASN A 14 5.98 5.05 12.98
CA ASN A 14 5.07 4.09 13.61
C ASN A 14 4.72 2.96 12.64
N PRO A 15 5.54 1.89 12.60
CA PRO A 15 5.32 0.79 11.68
C PRO A 15 3.95 0.12 11.80
N GLU A 16 3.41 -0.03 13.02
CA GLU A 16 2.12 -0.71 13.22
C GLU A 16 0.97 0.08 12.60
N VAL A 17 0.92 1.39 12.81
CA VAL A 17 -0.12 2.26 12.25
C VAL A 17 -0.02 2.30 10.73
N LEU A 18 1.20 2.43 10.22
CA LEU A 18 1.42 2.50 8.78
C LEU A 18 1.16 1.15 8.10
N ALA A 19 1.51 0.04 8.74
CA ALA A 19 1.18 -1.30 8.27
C ALA A 19 -0.33 -1.51 8.20
N ASP A 20 -1.09 -1.06 9.19
CA ASP A 20 -2.55 -1.15 9.17
C ASP A 20 -3.15 -0.39 7.98
N PHE A 21 -2.69 0.82 7.73
CA PHE A 21 -3.12 1.60 6.57
C PHE A 21 -2.83 0.87 5.25
N TRP A 22 -1.60 0.48 5.03
CA TRP A 22 -1.21 -0.15 3.75
C TRP A 22 -1.79 -1.56 3.58
N CYS A 23 -2.00 -2.31 4.66
CA CYS A 23 -2.75 -3.57 4.59
C CYS A 23 -4.16 -3.35 4.06
N GLN A 24 -4.84 -2.32 4.55
CA GLN A 24 -6.21 -2.01 4.09
C GLN A 24 -6.22 -1.48 2.65
N VAL A 25 -5.24 -0.65 2.28
CA VAL A 25 -5.14 -0.13 0.90
C VAL A 25 -4.88 -1.26 -0.10
N LEU A 26 -3.96 -2.17 0.20
CA LEU A 26 -3.44 -3.16 -0.74
C LEU A 26 -4.12 -4.54 -0.63
N GLY A 27 -4.98 -4.75 0.37
CA GLY A 27 -5.51 -6.07 0.67
C GLY A 27 -4.43 -7.03 1.18
N PHE A 28 -3.41 -6.49 1.83
CA PHE A 28 -2.32 -7.25 2.44
C PHE A 28 -2.64 -7.65 3.87
N VAL A 29 -1.84 -8.59 4.37
CA VAL A 29 -1.86 -9.02 5.78
C VAL A 29 -0.46 -8.86 6.37
N VAL A 30 -0.38 -8.80 7.69
CA VAL A 30 0.91 -8.83 8.39
C VAL A 30 1.47 -10.24 8.28
N LEU A 31 2.66 -10.36 7.70
CA LEU A 31 3.38 -11.62 7.54
C LEU A 31 4.32 -11.88 8.72
N GLN A 32 4.98 -10.83 9.21
CA GLN A 32 5.98 -10.93 10.26
C GLN A 32 6.15 -9.60 10.98
N THR A 33 6.41 -9.66 12.27
CA THR A 33 6.87 -8.51 13.07
C THR A 33 8.19 -8.90 13.71
N ASP A 34 9.22 -8.08 13.49
CA ASP A 34 10.55 -8.32 14.01
C ASP A 34 10.77 -7.64 15.39
N GLU A 35 11.82 -8.06 16.08
CA GLU A 35 12.14 -7.53 17.42
C GLU A 35 12.49 -6.04 17.40
N ASP A 36 13.00 -5.52 16.29
CA ASP A 36 13.30 -4.09 16.11
C ASP A 36 12.05 -3.23 15.90
N GLY A 37 10.88 -3.85 15.77
CA GLY A 37 9.60 -3.20 15.49
C GLY A 37 9.23 -3.11 14.02
N SER A 38 10.05 -3.61 13.11
CA SER A 38 9.72 -3.70 11.69
C SER A 38 8.52 -4.62 11.47
N VAL A 39 7.63 -4.23 10.57
CA VAL A 39 6.45 -5.02 10.21
C VAL A 39 6.49 -5.31 8.71
N GLU A 40 6.51 -6.58 8.34
CA GLU A 40 6.42 -7.03 6.96
C GLU A 40 4.97 -7.36 6.62
N ILE A 41 4.49 -6.80 5.51
CA ILE A 41 3.15 -7.03 4.99
C ILE A 41 3.22 -7.55 3.56
N GLY A 42 2.23 -8.36 3.19
CA GLY A 42 2.15 -8.94 1.84
C GLY A 42 0.83 -9.66 1.62
N SER A 43 0.71 -10.35 0.50
CA SER A 43 -0.48 -11.11 0.14
C SER A 43 -0.67 -12.31 1.06
N ALA A 44 -1.92 -12.59 1.45
CA ALA A 44 -2.26 -13.76 2.22
C ALA A 44 -2.21 -15.03 1.36
N GLY A 45 -1.93 -16.19 2.00
CA GLY A 45 -2.02 -17.51 1.34
C GLY A 45 -0.94 -17.79 0.31
N THR A 46 0.16 -17.03 0.33
CA THR A 46 1.33 -17.27 -0.53
C THR A 46 2.23 -18.36 0.06
N ASP A 47 3.14 -18.87 -0.80
CA ASP A 47 4.21 -19.77 -0.35
C ASP A 47 5.09 -19.04 0.67
N PRO A 48 5.30 -19.58 1.90
CA PRO A 48 6.18 -18.95 2.89
C PRO A 48 7.61 -18.72 2.40
N ASP A 49 8.09 -19.54 1.48
CA ASP A 49 9.44 -19.43 0.91
C ASP A 49 9.49 -18.42 -0.25
N ASP A 50 8.35 -18.05 -0.80
CA ASP A 50 8.23 -17.03 -1.85
C ASP A 50 6.90 -16.26 -1.74
N PRO A 51 6.81 -15.30 -0.81
CA PRO A 51 5.59 -14.52 -0.63
C PRO A 51 5.34 -13.49 -1.74
N GLY A 52 6.17 -13.43 -2.77
CA GLY A 52 6.14 -12.40 -3.79
C GLY A 52 6.76 -11.09 -3.29
N LEU A 53 6.38 -9.98 -3.88
CA LEU A 53 6.82 -8.66 -3.42
C LEU A 53 6.12 -8.30 -2.12
N THR A 54 6.89 -8.00 -1.09
CA THR A 54 6.38 -7.54 0.21
C THR A 54 6.77 -6.09 0.48
N LEU A 55 6.10 -5.47 1.45
CA LEU A 55 6.43 -4.15 1.95
C LEU A 55 6.82 -4.28 3.43
N VAL A 56 7.97 -3.74 3.77
CA VAL A 56 8.47 -3.71 5.15
C VAL A 56 8.39 -2.27 5.67
N LEU A 57 7.65 -2.07 6.76
CA LEU A 57 7.59 -0.80 7.47
C LEU A 57 8.65 -0.85 8.57
N SER A 58 9.71 -0.05 8.41
CA SER A 58 10.89 -0.08 9.26
C SER A 58 10.96 1.14 10.17
N PRO A 59 11.15 0.96 11.50
CA PRO A 59 11.16 2.10 12.42
C PRO A 59 12.36 3.01 12.17
N SER A 60 12.10 4.31 12.09
CA SER A 60 13.11 5.34 11.95
C SER A 60 12.74 6.55 12.80
N THR A 61 13.72 7.21 13.38
CA THR A 61 13.54 8.47 14.10
C THR A 61 13.70 9.68 13.18
N GLU A 62 14.17 9.48 11.95
CA GLU A 62 14.36 10.57 11.00
C GLU A 62 13.02 10.99 10.39
N PRO A 63 12.66 12.29 10.45
CA PRO A 63 11.44 12.76 9.82
C PRO A 63 11.60 12.81 8.32
N LYS A 64 10.49 12.59 7.61
CA LYS A 64 10.43 12.86 6.17
C LYS A 64 10.55 14.37 5.94
N GLN A 65 11.52 14.81 5.15
CA GLN A 65 11.80 16.24 4.92
C GLN A 65 11.42 16.70 3.51
N THR A 66 11.50 15.82 2.53
CA THR A 66 11.24 16.13 1.12
C THR A 66 10.31 15.11 0.49
N LYS A 67 9.78 15.46 -0.68
CA LYS A 67 8.99 14.50 -1.49
C LYS A 67 9.79 13.22 -1.73
N LEU A 68 9.12 12.07 -1.62
CA LEU A 68 9.74 10.78 -1.94
C LEU A 68 10.19 10.75 -3.40
N ARG A 69 11.40 10.29 -3.63
CA ARG A 69 11.93 10.05 -4.99
C ARG A 69 11.37 8.77 -5.60
N LEU A 70 11.09 7.76 -4.77
CA LEU A 70 10.34 6.57 -5.13
C LEU A 70 8.95 6.70 -4.51
N HIS A 71 7.90 6.57 -5.31
CA HIS A 71 6.53 6.55 -4.82
C HIS A 71 5.75 5.39 -5.43
N PHE A 72 4.67 5.01 -4.78
CA PHE A 72 3.80 3.97 -5.30
C PHE A 72 2.71 4.58 -6.17
N ASP A 73 2.40 3.91 -7.28
CA ASP A 73 1.19 4.14 -8.04
C ASP A 73 0.23 2.98 -7.77
N VAL A 74 -0.97 3.28 -7.32
CA VAL A 74 -2.02 2.27 -7.09
C VAL A 74 -3.19 2.49 -8.02
N ASN A 75 -3.91 1.44 -8.32
CA ASN A 75 -5.13 1.46 -9.11
C ASN A 75 -6.27 0.85 -8.30
N ALA A 76 -7.48 1.38 -8.49
CA ALA A 76 -8.68 0.77 -7.93
C ALA A 76 -8.86 -0.66 -8.45
N VAL A 77 -9.32 -1.54 -7.58
CA VAL A 77 -9.65 -2.92 -7.91
C VAL A 77 -11.17 -3.08 -7.88
N ASP A 78 -11.76 -3.46 -9.00
CA ASP A 78 -13.20 -3.75 -9.13
C ASP A 78 -14.16 -2.60 -8.77
N CYS A 79 -13.67 -1.38 -8.63
CA CYS A 79 -14.50 -0.19 -8.41
C CYS A 79 -13.95 1.01 -9.20
N SER A 80 -14.68 2.12 -9.20
CA SER A 80 -14.22 3.33 -9.87
C SER A 80 -13.11 4.04 -9.11
N GLN A 81 -12.35 4.87 -9.82
CA GLN A 81 -11.35 5.73 -9.19
C GLN A 81 -11.96 6.62 -8.11
N ASP A 82 -13.14 7.19 -8.35
CA ASP A 82 -13.81 8.07 -7.38
C ASP A 82 -14.22 7.33 -6.11
N GLU A 83 -14.75 6.11 -6.24
CA GLU A 83 -15.09 5.26 -5.10
C GLU A 83 -13.84 4.90 -4.29
N GLU A 84 -12.75 4.54 -4.96
CA GLU A 84 -11.49 4.23 -4.30
C GLU A 84 -10.89 5.47 -3.62
N LEU A 85 -10.96 6.63 -4.26
CA LEU A 85 -10.48 7.87 -3.65
C LEU A 85 -11.18 8.15 -2.31
N GLN A 86 -12.49 7.97 -2.25
CA GLN A 86 -13.25 8.13 -1.01
C GLN A 86 -12.83 7.12 0.05
N ARG A 87 -12.65 5.86 -0.34
CA ARG A 87 -12.17 4.82 0.58
C ARG A 87 -10.80 5.15 1.15
N LEU A 88 -9.88 5.64 0.32
CA LEU A 88 -8.53 6.02 0.76
C LEU A 88 -8.57 7.18 1.76
N PHE A 89 -9.41 8.18 1.55
CA PHE A 89 -9.59 9.26 2.53
C PHE A 89 -10.16 8.74 3.85
N GLU A 90 -11.12 7.84 3.82
CA GLU A 90 -11.69 7.23 5.03
C GLU A 90 -10.64 6.41 5.80
N LEU A 91 -9.68 5.78 5.09
CA LEU A 91 -8.58 5.03 5.71
C LEU A 91 -7.50 5.92 6.31
N GLY A 92 -7.47 7.20 5.98
CA GLY A 92 -6.51 8.16 6.54
C GLY A 92 -5.55 8.80 5.54
N ALA A 93 -5.71 8.54 4.24
CA ALA A 93 -4.96 9.26 3.21
C ALA A 93 -5.40 10.72 3.15
N ARG A 94 -4.50 11.58 2.69
CA ARG A 94 -4.78 13.00 2.48
C ARG A 94 -4.34 13.41 1.09
N ALA A 95 -4.98 14.44 0.52
CA ALA A 95 -4.52 15.04 -0.72
C ALA A 95 -3.13 15.67 -0.50
N ALA A 96 -2.24 15.50 -1.46
CA ALA A 96 -0.90 16.08 -1.44
C ALA A 96 -0.68 16.97 -2.66
N ASP A 97 0.04 18.08 -2.46
CA ASP A 97 0.45 18.99 -3.53
C ASP A 97 1.94 18.79 -3.79
N VAL A 98 2.26 18.33 -5.00
CA VAL A 98 3.63 18.15 -5.48
C VAL A 98 3.89 18.98 -6.73
N GLY A 99 3.06 20.02 -6.97
CA GLY A 99 3.14 20.89 -8.13
C GLY A 99 2.29 20.45 -9.32
N GLN A 100 1.37 19.48 -9.13
CA GLN A 100 0.45 19.09 -10.18
C GLN A 100 -0.55 20.21 -10.51
N THR A 101 -1.03 20.23 -11.76
CA THR A 101 -1.90 21.31 -12.27
C THR A 101 -3.38 21.14 -11.89
N GLY A 102 -3.80 19.93 -11.49
CA GLY A 102 -5.20 19.56 -11.30
C GLY A 102 -5.86 19.06 -12.58
N GLN A 103 -5.13 19.03 -13.70
CA GLN A 103 -5.61 18.51 -14.99
C GLN A 103 -5.25 17.03 -15.21
N GLU A 104 -4.43 16.47 -14.32
CA GLU A 104 -3.98 15.10 -14.41
C GLU A 104 -5.13 14.11 -14.20
N SER A 105 -5.01 12.93 -14.82
CA SER A 105 -5.99 11.84 -14.66
C SER A 105 -5.81 11.05 -13.36
N TRP A 106 -4.73 11.31 -12.62
CA TRP A 106 -4.40 10.65 -11.35
C TRP A 106 -4.54 11.63 -10.18
N HIS A 107 -4.68 11.09 -8.98
CA HIS A 107 -4.68 11.85 -7.74
C HIS A 107 -3.38 11.63 -6.97
N VAL A 108 -2.76 12.72 -6.51
CA VAL A 108 -1.60 12.64 -5.62
C VAL A 108 -2.07 12.71 -4.18
N LEU A 109 -1.71 11.70 -3.41
CA LEU A 109 -2.14 11.51 -2.02
C LEU A 109 -0.92 11.35 -1.12
N ALA A 110 -1.15 11.43 0.17
CA ALA A 110 -0.17 11.09 1.20
C ALA A 110 -0.76 10.06 2.16
N ASP A 111 0.06 9.12 2.59
CA ASP A 111 -0.30 8.19 3.65
C ASP A 111 -0.30 8.89 5.02
N PRO A 112 -0.69 8.22 6.13
CA PRO A 112 -0.74 8.86 7.45
C PRO A 112 0.56 9.47 7.95
N GLU A 113 1.70 9.07 7.41
CA GLU A 113 3.00 9.67 7.74
C GLU A 113 3.51 10.66 6.68
N GLY A 114 2.68 11.01 5.71
CA GLY A 114 3.01 12.00 4.71
C GLY A 114 3.76 11.46 3.49
N ASN A 115 3.87 10.15 3.33
CA ASN A 115 4.52 9.55 2.16
C ASN A 115 3.60 9.67 0.95
N GLU A 116 4.09 10.30 -0.11
CA GLU A 116 3.33 10.53 -1.33
C GLU A 116 3.14 9.25 -2.12
N PHE A 117 1.93 9.06 -2.62
CA PHE A 117 1.58 8.01 -3.57
C PHE A 117 0.49 8.51 -4.51
N CYS A 118 0.26 7.83 -5.61
CA CYS A 118 -0.73 8.24 -6.60
C CYS A 118 -1.79 7.17 -6.78
N LEU A 119 -3.04 7.62 -6.89
CA LEU A 119 -4.16 6.80 -7.35
C LEU A 119 -4.35 7.06 -8.84
N LEU A 120 -4.05 6.06 -9.67
CA LEU A 120 -4.15 6.15 -11.12
C LEU A 120 -5.60 6.03 -11.57
N ARG A 121 -5.84 6.33 -12.85
CA ARG A 121 -7.20 6.39 -13.40
C ARG A 121 -7.83 5.02 -13.62
N ARG A 122 -7.06 4.05 -14.06
CA ARG A 122 -7.57 2.78 -14.55
C ARG A 122 -8.00 1.86 -13.41
N THR A 123 -9.17 1.24 -13.53
CA THR A 123 -9.56 0.11 -12.69
C THR A 123 -8.89 -1.17 -13.20
N VAL A 124 -8.36 -1.96 -12.28
CA VAL A 124 -7.66 -3.22 -12.59
C VAL A 124 -8.38 -4.40 -11.94
N LYS A 125 -8.00 -5.60 -12.35
CA LYS A 125 -8.45 -6.84 -11.73
C LYS A 125 -7.65 -7.11 -10.46
N PRO A 126 -8.21 -7.89 -9.50
CA PRO A 126 -7.46 -8.32 -8.33
C PRO A 126 -6.16 -9.02 -8.72
N ALA A 127 -5.11 -8.83 -7.88
CA ALA A 127 -3.87 -9.57 -8.03
C ALA A 127 -4.11 -11.07 -7.82
N PRO A 128 -3.35 -11.97 -8.50
CA PRO A 128 -3.63 -13.42 -8.51
C PRO A 128 -3.66 -14.08 -7.12
N ASN A 129 -3.00 -13.50 -6.13
CA ASN A 129 -2.84 -14.07 -4.79
C ASN A 129 -3.50 -13.23 -3.68
N THR A 130 -4.40 -12.32 -4.04
CA THR A 130 -5.20 -11.60 -3.04
C THR A 130 -6.45 -12.42 -2.71
N LEU A 131 -6.83 -12.42 -1.39
CA LEU A 131 -8.10 -13.01 -0.98
C LEU A 131 -9.23 -12.23 -1.69
N PRO A 132 -10.22 -12.93 -2.27
CA PRO A 132 -11.41 -12.25 -2.76
C PRO A 132 -12.06 -11.49 -1.60
N SER A 133 -12.44 -10.24 -1.84
CA SER A 133 -13.28 -9.51 -0.90
C SER A 133 -14.51 -10.36 -0.61
N SER A 134 -14.63 -10.83 0.65
CA SER A 134 -15.70 -11.63 1.24
C SER A 134 -16.93 -11.84 0.36
N THR A 135 -16.91 -12.83 -0.51
CA THR A 135 -18.11 -13.57 -0.86
C THR A 135 -18.41 -14.55 0.28
N PRO A 136 -19.64 -14.62 0.78
CA PRO A 136 -19.99 -15.65 1.74
C PRO A 136 -19.63 -16.99 1.12
N VAL A 137 -18.81 -17.78 1.82
CA VAL A 137 -18.64 -19.19 1.47
C VAL A 137 -19.99 -19.84 1.76
N GLU A 138 -20.75 -20.13 0.71
CA GLU A 138 -21.85 -21.09 0.86
C GLU A 138 -21.19 -22.40 1.22
N LEU A 139 -21.32 -22.76 2.50
CA LEU A 139 -21.00 -24.11 2.96
C LEU A 139 -22.00 -25.08 2.30
N PRO A 140 -21.53 -26.19 1.74
CA PRO A 140 -22.41 -27.19 1.18
C PRO A 140 -23.30 -27.80 2.24
#